data_97e4768e40e0018dd39e90135c98a481
#
_entry.id   97e4768e40e0018dd39e90135c98a481
#
_cell.length_a   1.000
_cell.length_b   1.000
_cell.length_c   1.000
_cell.angle_alpha   90.00
_cell.angle_beta   90.00
_cell.angle_gamma   90.00
#
_symmetry.space_group_name_H-M   'P 1'
#
loop_
_entity.id
_entity.type
_entity.pdbx_description
1 polymer ?
#
loop_
_entity_poly.entity_id
_entity_poly.type
_entity_poly.pdbx_seq_one_letter_code
_entity_poly.pdbx_strand_id
1 'polypeptide(L)'
;PPHEILGVTPENFADPWWRIQHLYRIIDDEGQEYPFLPNEGQVDLYHNMWYRNLVLKARQLGATTFIDLMFLDQVLWTPNQNALIVAHTLDDATKIFRNKILGTYERMPQALKDMAPLRNDKGNELVFKNGSSIAVSVSGRGGTLQFLHVSEAGKIARRFPEKMREIVTGSFEATQKGIIIVESTAEGADGWFYTACTDALRRKQEKKPEAGQEFRLHFYPWHGKQSYRSRDQVDVPPEFEDYFDSLVGEHGIVLDAQQKSWYVQKAKVLQEDIQREHPSYPEEAFAQSVEGVIFARQMKDARTGGRLARVGLRRELPVNTFWDLGGGDQTVVLLHQHYGTEHRFLKCYAAPNQGLAYWWTLLEEWRDASKAHWGRHYLPHDADHRQQGENVRTKKDILIALGMRRDKVTVVPRIQDKSVAVARTRQALPDYVFDNENCQDLIRALDNYHYRWDEQRGRYSEDPYHDWASDFADALMQHSQGYTIPTRGHRPINAWAENQMPMVTGRGGY
;
A
#
# COMPACT_ATOMS: atom_id res chain seq x y z
N PRO A 1 2.12 44.00 -26.49
CA PRO A 1 1.70 43.08 -25.42
C PRO A 1 1.12 41.77 -25.99
N PRO A 2 1.14 40.61 -25.27
CA PRO A 2 0.69 39.32 -25.77
C PRO A 2 -0.72 39.30 -26.33
N HIS A 3 -1.64 39.99 -25.65
CA HIS A 3 -3.03 40.07 -26.04
C HIS A 3 -3.23 40.77 -27.39
N GLU A 4 -2.45 41.79 -27.72
CA GLU A 4 -2.52 42.47 -29.03
C GLU A 4 -2.08 41.52 -30.19
N ILE A 5 -1.01 40.73 -29.97
CA ILE A 5 -0.50 39.80 -30.95
C ILE A 5 -1.51 38.68 -31.22
N LEU A 6 -2.21 38.23 -30.19
CA LEU A 6 -3.22 37.18 -30.27
C LEU A 6 -4.59 37.68 -30.68
N GLY A 7 -4.81 39.03 -30.72
CA GLY A 7 -6.12 39.61 -30.96
C GLY A 7 -7.14 39.32 -29.89
N VAL A 8 -6.70 39.17 -28.62
CA VAL A 8 -7.55 38.87 -27.46
C VAL A 8 -7.50 40.01 -26.45
N THR A 9 -8.42 40.00 -25.48
CA THR A 9 -8.44 41.03 -24.44
C THR A 9 -7.32 40.83 -23.42
N PRO A 10 -6.82 41.87 -22.73
CA PRO A 10 -5.86 41.75 -21.66
C PRO A 10 -6.34 40.82 -20.53
N GLU A 11 -7.64 40.85 -20.21
CA GLU A 11 -8.28 40.03 -19.17
C GLU A 11 -8.21 38.54 -19.54
N ASN A 12 -8.53 38.19 -20.78
CA ASN A 12 -8.41 36.81 -21.26
C ASN A 12 -6.98 36.28 -21.15
N PHE A 13 -6.00 37.08 -21.59
CA PHE A 13 -4.61 36.68 -21.50
C PHE A 13 -4.12 36.63 -20.06
N ALA A 14 -4.63 37.43 -19.15
CA ALA A 14 -4.29 37.41 -17.73
C ALA A 14 -4.82 36.13 -17.01
N ASP A 15 -5.90 35.54 -17.52
CA ASP A 15 -6.47 34.31 -16.93
C ASP A 15 -5.67 33.08 -17.31
N PRO A 16 -5.03 32.37 -16.32
CA PRO A 16 -4.30 31.13 -16.59
C PRO A 16 -5.16 30.02 -17.19
N TRP A 17 -6.45 29.94 -16.79
CA TRP A 17 -7.37 28.94 -17.33
C TRP A 17 -7.64 29.16 -18.81
N TRP A 18 -7.85 30.42 -19.22
CA TRP A 18 -8.00 30.74 -20.61
C TRP A 18 -6.73 30.38 -21.42
N ARG A 19 -5.52 30.72 -20.90
CA ARG A 19 -4.26 30.41 -21.58
C ARG A 19 -4.07 28.89 -21.77
N ILE A 20 -4.37 28.09 -20.75
CA ILE A 20 -4.30 26.62 -20.84
C ILE A 20 -5.17 26.08 -21.96
N GLN A 21 -6.36 26.61 -22.14
CA GLN A 21 -7.32 26.18 -23.16
C GLN A 21 -6.99 26.64 -24.58
N HIS A 22 -6.22 27.74 -24.75
CA HIS A 22 -6.10 28.39 -26.06
C HIS A 22 -4.69 28.51 -26.60
N LEU A 23 -3.65 28.46 -25.75
CA LEU A 23 -2.29 28.74 -26.20
C LEU A 23 -1.46 27.52 -26.51
N TYR A 24 -1.81 26.36 -25.97
CA TYR A 24 -0.93 25.20 -26.00
C TYR A 24 -1.43 24.11 -26.93
N ARG A 25 -0.45 23.38 -27.50
CA ARG A 25 -0.68 22.22 -28.35
C ARG A 25 0.07 21.04 -27.79
N ILE A 26 -0.55 19.87 -27.86
CA ILE A 26 0.05 18.59 -27.43
C ILE A 26 0.00 17.59 -28.57
N ILE A 27 0.74 16.50 -28.41
CA ILE A 27 0.73 15.35 -29.32
C ILE A 27 -0.08 14.24 -28.66
N ASP A 28 -1.01 13.63 -29.39
CA ASP A 28 -1.79 12.49 -28.95
C ASP A 28 -1.05 11.15 -29.09
N ASP A 29 -1.74 10.07 -28.72
CA ASP A 29 -1.19 8.70 -28.78
C ASP A 29 -0.98 8.21 -30.25
N GLU A 30 -1.58 8.91 -31.24
CA GLU A 30 -1.42 8.65 -32.69
C GLU A 30 -0.31 9.51 -33.33
N GLY A 31 0.35 10.35 -32.52
CA GLY A 31 1.40 11.25 -32.98
C GLY A 31 0.88 12.52 -33.68
N GLN A 32 -0.41 12.84 -33.54
CA GLN A 32 -1.01 14.02 -34.15
C GLN A 32 -0.95 15.21 -33.17
N GLU A 33 -0.63 16.38 -33.73
CA GLU A 33 -0.61 17.63 -32.99
C GLU A 33 -1.99 18.27 -32.96
N TYR A 34 -2.54 18.56 -31.77
CA TYR A 34 -3.82 19.20 -31.61
C TYR A 34 -3.83 20.23 -30.46
N PRO A 35 -4.76 21.21 -30.46
CA PRO A 35 -4.92 22.14 -29.35
C PRO A 35 -5.24 21.37 -28.05
N PHE A 36 -4.61 21.76 -26.96
CA PHE A 36 -4.92 21.16 -25.67
C PHE A 36 -6.33 21.57 -25.22
N LEU A 37 -7.18 20.59 -25.00
CA LEU A 37 -8.52 20.77 -24.44
C LEU A 37 -8.64 19.94 -23.16
N PRO A 38 -8.80 20.58 -21.99
CA PRO A 38 -8.95 19.86 -20.72
C PRO A 38 -10.16 18.93 -20.72
N ASN A 39 -9.98 17.71 -20.23
CA ASN A 39 -11.08 16.79 -19.95
C ASN A 39 -11.72 17.09 -18.59
N GLU A 40 -12.88 16.45 -18.30
CA GLU A 40 -13.65 16.69 -17.08
C GLU A 40 -12.82 16.54 -15.80
N GLY A 41 -11.96 15.51 -15.69
CA GLY A 41 -11.09 15.31 -14.53
C GLY A 41 -10.03 16.40 -14.37
N GLN A 42 -9.51 16.93 -15.48
CA GLN A 42 -8.55 18.04 -15.48
C GLN A 42 -9.21 19.37 -15.13
N VAL A 43 -10.45 19.58 -15.58
CA VAL A 43 -11.29 20.73 -15.18
C VAL A 43 -11.57 20.68 -13.67
N ASP A 44 -11.97 19.50 -13.18
CA ASP A 44 -12.22 19.29 -11.74
C ASP A 44 -10.97 19.56 -10.91
N LEU A 45 -9.80 18.99 -11.31
CA LEU A 45 -8.54 19.23 -10.62
C LEU A 45 -8.19 20.71 -10.53
N TYR A 46 -8.34 21.47 -11.66
CA TYR A 46 -8.01 22.89 -11.69
C TYR A 46 -8.85 23.70 -10.71
N HIS A 47 -10.17 23.51 -10.71
CA HIS A 47 -11.10 24.29 -9.90
C HIS A 47 -11.15 23.87 -8.43
N ASN A 48 -10.80 22.63 -8.11
CA ASN A 48 -10.81 22.09 -6.75
C ASN A 48 -9.42 21.93 -6.13
N MET A 49 -8.38 22.47 -6.76
CA MET A 49 -7.00 22.39 -6.29
C MET A 49 -6.81 23.07 -4.93
N TRP A 50 -5.97 22.47 -4.12
CA TRP A 50 -5.54 22.96 -2.82
C TRP A 50 -4.02 23.16 -2.81
N TYR A 51 -3.46 23.63 -1.70
CA TYR A 51 -2.00 23.76 -1.58
C TYR A 51 -1.27 22.42 -1.62
N ARG A 52 -1.93 21.36 -1.16
CA ARG A 52 -1.42 19.98 -1.10
C ARG A 52 -2.44 19.05 -1.75
N ASN A 53 -2.07 18.41 -2.84
CA ASN A 53 -2.99 17.61 -3.64
C ASN A 53 -2.45 16.19 -3.83
N LEU A 54 -3.28 15.18 -3.56
CA LEU A 54 -3.07 13.80 -3.96
C LEU A 54 -4.02 13.49 -5.11
N VAL A 55 -3.47 13.03 -6.22
CA VAL A 55 -4.25 12.63 -7.39
C VAL A 55 -4.12 11.13 -7.57
N LEU A 56 -5.10 10.41 -7.04
CA LEU A 56 -5.27 8.97 -7.27
C LEU A 56 -6.12 8.77 -8.51
N LYS A 57 -5.62 8.06 -9.50
CA LYS A 57 -6.25 8.02 -10.82
C LYS A 57 -6.14 6.65 -11.49
N ALA A 58 -7.08 6.36 -12.38
CA ALA A 58 -6.91 5.31 -13.36
C ALA A 58 -5.79 5.67 -14.37
N ARG A 59 -5.31 4.67 -15.06
CA ARG A 59 -4.22 4.82 -16.03
C ARG A 59 -4.65 5.71 -17.22
N GLN A 60 -3.68 6.46 -17.79
CA GLN A 60 -3.83 7.24 -19.03
C GLN A 60 -4.97 8.28 -19.04
N LEU A 61 -5.26 8.91 -17.92
CA LEU A 61 -6.24 10.01 -17.84
C LEU A 61 -5.68 11.40 -18.20
N GLY A 62 -4.39 11.48 -18.58
CA GLY A 62 -3.75 12.72 -18.99
C GLY A 62 -3.41 13.69 -17.84
N ALA A 63 -3.50 13.25 -16.57
CA ALA A 63 -3.24 14.10 -15.40
C ALA A 63 -1.82 14.66 -15.40
N THR A 64 -0.79 13.84 -15.64
CA THR A 64 0.61 14.28 -15.71
C THR A 64 0.81 15.38 -16.74
N THR A 65 0.26 15.22 -17.96
CA THR A 65 0.37 16.22 -19.03
C THR A 65 -0.27 17.54 -18.63
N PHE A 66 -1.43 17.48 -17.98
CA PHE A 66 -2.16 18.68 -17.53
C PHE A 66 -1.42 19.42 -16.42
N ILE A 67 -0.92 18.69 -15.41
CA ILE A 67 -0.18 19.29 -14.29
C ILE A 67 1.11 19.95 -14.79
N ASP A 68 1.85 19.27 -15.66
CA ASP A 68 3.09 19.77 -16.26
C ASP A 68 2.82 21.04 -17.10
N LEU A 69 1.73 21.03 -17.86
CA LEU A 69 1.31 22.19 -18.66
C LEU A 69 0.91 23.38 -17.79
N MET A 70 0.17 23.16 -16.70
CA MET A 70 -0.18 24.19 -15.73
C MET A 70 1.08 24.86 -15.14
N PHE A 71 2.07 24.04 -14.75
CA PHE A 71 3.30 24.56 -14.17
C PHE A 71 4.15 25.30 -15.20
N LEU A 72 4.19 24.80 -16.44
CA LEU A 72 4.82 25.50 -17.55
C LEU A 72 4.15 26.86 -17.80
N ASP A 73 2.83 26.93 -17.83
CA ASP A 73 2.09 28.19 -17.97
C ASP A 73 2.46 29.21 -16.88
N GLN A 74 2.53 28.76 -15.62
CA GLN A 74 2.88 29.64 -14.51
C GLN A 74 4.30 30.21 -14.62
N VAL A 75 5.28 29.40 -14.97
CA VAL A 75 6.69 29.87 -15.09
C VAL A 75 6.90 30.75 -16.34
N LEU A 76 6.12 30.55 -17.39
CA LEU A 76 6.17 31.40 -18.59
C LEU A 76 5.67 32.82 -18.32
N TRP A 77 4.51 32.93 -17.64
CA TRP A 77 3.77 34.20 -17.59
C TRP A 77 3.83 34.89 -16.23
N THR A 78 4.37 34.22 -15.20
CA THR A 78 4.57 34.82 -13.89
C THR A 78 6.08 34.85 -13.57
N PRO A 79 6.67 36.00 -13.26
CA PRO A 79 8.10 36.11 -13.00
C PRO A 79 8.51 35.47 -11.65
N ASN A 80 9.75 35.00 -11.58
CA ASN A 80 10.38 34.46 -10.37
C ASN A 80 9.65 33.22 -9.80
N GLN A 81 9.13 32.36 -10.68
CA GLN A 81 8.53 31.08 -10.28
C GLN A 81 9.45 29.91 -10.60
N ASN A 82 9.64 29.03 -9.65
CA ASN A 82 10.43 27.82 -9.81
C ASN A 82 9.51 26.59 -9.68
N ALA A 83 9.49 25.75 -10.71
CA ALA A 83 8.77 24.49 -10.74
C ALA A 83 9.73 23.31 -10.81
N LEU A 84 9.43 22.26 -10.03
CA LEU A 84 10.14 20.99 -10.07
C LEU A 84 9.17 19.85 -10.32
N ILE A 85 9.50 19.01 -11.30
CA ILE A 85 8.80 17.76 -11.58
C ILE A 85 9.72 16.62 -11.17
N VAL A 86 9.29 15.74 -10.28
CA VAL A 86 10.02 14.56 -9.84
C VAL A 86 9.43 13.33 -10.50
N ALA A 87 10.22 12.67 -11.35
CA ALA A 87 9.86 11.42 -12.00
C ALA A 87 10.46 10.20 -11.29
N HIS A 88 9.90 9.02 -11.50
CA HIS A 88 10.37 7.83 -10.80
C HIS A 88 11.68 7.26 -11.37
N THR A 89 11.92 7.39 -12.68
CA THR A 89 13.18 7.00 -13.35
C THR A 89 13.78 8.13 -14.18
N LEU A 90 15.07 8.00 -14.54
CA LEU A 90 15.75 8.96 -15.40
C LEU A 90 15.17 8.96 -16.83
N ASP A 91 14.74 7.81 -17.32
CA ASP A 91 14.10 7.68 -18.62
C ASP A 91 12.77 8.44 -18.67
N ASP A 92 11.94 8.28 -17.62
CA ASP A 92 10.67 9.04 -17.53
C ASP A 92 10.92 10.54 -17.36
N ALA A 93 11.92 10.94 -16.55
CA ALA A 93 12.30 12.34 -16.44
C ALA A 93 12.66 12.93 -17.80
N THR A 94 13.45 12.20 -18.60
CA THR A 94 13.83 12.62 -19.94
C THR A 94 12.63 12.71 -20.88
N LYS A 95 11.70 11.75 -20.82
CA LYS A 95 10.47 11.75 -21.64
C LYS A 95 9.55 12.89 -21.24
N ILE A 96 9.34 13.13 -19.94
CA ILE A 96 8.52 14.24 -19.45
C ILE A 96 9.13 15.56 -19.91
N PHE A 97 10.43 15.78 -19.69
CA PHE A 97 11.08 17.02 -20.09
C PHE A 97 10.95 17.26 -21.60
N ARG A 98 11.38 16.30 -22.41
CA ARG A 98 11.39 16.44 -23.89
C ARG A 98 10.00 16.63 -24.46
N ASN A 99 9.04 15.78 -24.09
CA ASN A 99 7.76 15.71 -24.78
C ASN A 99 6.72 16.67 -24.20
N LYS A 100 6.72 16.87 -22.87
CA LYS A 100 5.68 17.65 -22.20
C LYS A 100 6.11 19.08 -21.86
N ILE A 101 7.38 19.30 -21.53
CA ILE A 101 7.87 20.64 -21.17
C ILE A 101 8.47 21.35 -22.39
N LEU A 102 9.63 20.86 -22.87
CA LEU A 102 10.34 21.47 -23.99
C LEU A 102 9.48 21.43 -25.26
N GLY A 103 8.95 20.26 -25.61
CA GLY A 103 8.13 20.12 -26.82
C GLY A 103 6.86 20.98 -26.79
N THR A 104 6.23 21.21 -25.65
CA THR A 104 5.09 22.15 -25.55
C THR A 104 5.52 23.59 -25.76
N TYR A 105 6.66 24.00 -25.17
CA TYR A 105 7.24 25.32 -25.40
C TYR A 105 7.62 25.52 -26.86
N GLU A 106 8.26 24.55 -27.51
CA GLU A 106 8.69 24.63 -28.90
C GLU A 106 7.51 24.77 -29.89
N ARG A 107 6.38 24.14 -29.62
CA ARG A 107 5.15 24.23 -30.43
C ARG A 107 4.39 25.55 -30.27
N MET A 108 4.77 26.40 -29.30
CA MET A 108 4.15 27.72 -29.18
C MET A 108 4.51 28.60 -30.38
N PRO A 109 3.58 29.50 -30.81
CA PRO A 109 3.88 30.52 -31.81
C PRO A 109 5.13 31.34 -31.45
N GLN A 110 5.94 31.68 -32.46
CA GLN A 110 7.21 32.40 -32.23
C GLN A 110 7.00 33.69 -31.46
N ALA A 111 5.93 34.43 -31.77
CA ALA A 111 5.59 35.68 -31.08
C ALA A 111 5.40 35.49 -29.55
N LEU A 112 4.84 34.38 -29.10
CA LEU A 112 4.70 34.05 -27.68
C LEU A 112 6.04 33.63 -27.05
N LYS A 113 6.89 32.92 -27.79
CA LYS A 113 8.25 32.56 -27.34
C LYS A 113 9.13 33.80 -27.19
N ASP A 114 8.99 34.78 -28.06
CA ASP A 114 9.71 36.04 -27.98
C ASP A 114 9.34 36.87 -26.74
N MET A 115 8.18 36.62 -26.16
CA MET A 115 7.68 37.27 -24.93
C MET A 115 8.09 36.50 -23.67
N ALA A 116 8.28 35.20 -23.77
CA ALA A 116 8.79 34.33 -22.70
C ALA A 116 10.11 33.64 -23.17
N PRO A 117 11.17 34.44 -23.47
CA PRO A 117 12.38 33.89 -24.06
C PRO A 117 13.19 33.10 -23.06
N LEU A 118 13.77 31.99 -23.53
CA LEU A 118 14.72 31.23 -22.76
C LEU A 118 16.02 32.03 -22.49
N ARG A 119 16.55 31.89 -21.31
CA ARG A 119 17.91 32.28 -20.92
C ARG A 119 18.87 31.14 -21.14
N ASN A 120 18.44 29.91 -20.78
CA ASN A 120 19.25 28.71 -20.91
C ASN A 120 18.34 27.46 -21.00
N ASP A 121 18.83 26.44 -21.72
CA ASP A 121 18.30 25.08 -21.77
C ASP A 121 19.43 24.15 -21.34
N LYS A 122 19.24 23.42 -20.23
CA LYS A 122 20.25 22.48 -19.69
C LYS A 122 19.94 21.03 -19.97
N GLY A 123 18.96 20.75 -20.85
CA GLY A 123 18.57 19.38 -21.21
C GLY A 123 17.61 18.68 -20.20
N ASN A 124 17.45 19.26 -19.02
CA ASN A 124 16.45 18.85 -18.02
C ASN A 124 15.82 20.04 -17.26
N GLU A 125 16.17 21.27 -17.65
CA GLU A 125 15.68 22.50 -17.05
C GLU A 125 15.57 23.60 -18.11
N LEU A 126 14.41 24.25 -18.19
CA LEU A 126 14.24 25.51 -18.92
C LEU A 126 14.33 26.68 -17.94
N VAL A 127 15.24 27.64 -18.25
CA VAL A 127 15.39 28.88 -17.49
C VAL A 127 14.98 30.03 -18.36
N PHE A 128 14.01 30.84 -17.89
CA PHE A 128 13.45 31.97 -18.61
C PHE A 128 14.09 33.30 -18.21
N LYS A 129 14.03 34.30 -19.11
CA LYS A 129 14.58 35.64 -18.80
C LYS A 129 13.76 36.40 -17.75
N ASN A 130 12.51 35.99 -17.49
CA ASN A 130 11.67 36.55 -16.41
C ASN A 130 12.09 36.09 -15.00
N GLY A 131 13.18 35.32 -14.87
CA GLY A 131 13.69 34.81 -13.59
C GLY A 131 13.07 33.49 -13.14
N SER A 132 12.18 32.90 -13.95
CA SER A 132 11.51 31.63 -13.64
C SER A 132 12.25 30.43 -14.22
N SER A 133 12.02 29.25 -13.65
CA SER A 133 12.54 27.99 -14.19
C SER A 133 11.57 26.83 -13.98
N ILE A 134 11.68 25.81 -14.85
CA ILE A 134 11.02 24.53 -14.70
C ILE A 134 12.02 23.41 -14.97
N ALA A 135 12.17 22.51 -13.99
CA ALA A 135 13.11 21.41 -14.06
C ALA A 135 12.42 20.07 -13.90
N VAL A 136 12.96 19.04 -14.54
CA VAL A 136 12.57 17.63 -14.31
C VAL A 136 13.75 16.87 -13.75
N SER A 137 13.54 16.14 -12.65
CA SER A 137 14.59 15.43 -11.92
C SER A 137 14.09 14.08 -11.42
N VAL A 138 15.02 13.22 -11.05
CA VAL A 138 14.73 11.98 -10.29
C VAL A 138 15.01 12.13 -8.80
N SER A 139 15.52 13.26 -8.35
CA SER A 139 15.82 13.55 -6.95
C SER A 139 15.05 14.77 -6.47
N GLY A 140 14.71 14.77 -5.19
CA GLY A 140 13.89 15.79 -4.57
C GLY A 140 14.64 17.01 -4.03
N ARG A 141 15.90 17.26 -4.43
CA ARG A 141 16.68 18.38 -3.90
C ARG A 141 16.62 19.58 -4.84
N GLY A 142 16.23 20.72 -4.29
CA GLY A 142 16.17 21.99 -5.01
C GLY A 142 16.10 23.16 -4.04
N GLY A 143 16.27 24.39 -4.56
CA GLY A 143 16.03 25.63 -3.82
C GLY A 143 14.54 25.85 -3.53
N THR A 144 14.15 27.06 -3.14
CA THR A 144 12.75 27.42 -2.90
C THR A 144 11.90 27.17 -4.16
N LEU A 145 10.82 26.41 -4.02
CA LEU A 145 9.90 26.04 -5.08
C LEU A 145 8.53 26.69 -4.85
N GLN A 146 7.90 27.13 -5.93
CA GLN A 146 6.50 27.55 -5.96
C GLN A 146 5.59 26.42 -6.42
N PHE A 147 6.14 25.48 -7.22
CA PHE A 147 5.39 24.36 -7.76
C PHE A 147 6.21 23.07 -7.68
N LEU A 148 5.60 22.04 -7.14
CA LEU A 148 6.18 20.70 -7.07
C LEU A 148 5.17 19.67 -7.59
N HIS A 149 5.58 18.92 -8.60
CA HIS A 149 4.85 17.76 -9.10
C HIS A 149 5.66 16.49 -8.83
N VAL A 150 5.08 15.52 -8.15
CA VAL A 150 5.65 14.18 -7.98
C VAL A 150 4.84 13.20 -8.80
N SER A 151 5.42 12.76 -9.92
CA SER A 151 4.76 11.87 -10.87
C SER A 151 5.05 10.40 -10.53
N GLU A 152 4.02 9.54 -10.62
CA GLU A 152 4.07 8.11 -10.31
C GLU A 152 4.55 7.83 -8.87
N ALA A 153 4.05 8.60 -7.92
CA ALA A 153 4.46 8.56 -6.51
C ALA A 153 4.22 7.19 -5.85
N GLY A 154 3.20 6.44 -6.25
CA GLY A 154 2.96 5.07 -5.79
C GLY A 154 4.14 4.16 -6.10
N LYS A 155 4.67 4.23 -7.34
CA LYS A 155 5.86 3.47 -7.74
C LYS A 155 7.10 3.90 -6.96
N ILE A 156 7.28 5.23 -6.76
CA ILE A 156 8.40 5.74 -5.97
C ILE A 156 8.31 5.23 -4.53
N ALA A 157 7.14 5.35 -3.90
CA ALA A 157 6.95 4.95 -2.51
C ALA A 157 7.18 3.46 -2.27
N ARG A 158 6.76 2.60 -3.21
CA ARG A 158 6.89 1.16 -3.10
C ARG A 158 8.28 0.64 -3.47
N ARG A 159 8.84 1.11 -4.61
CA ARG A 159 10.11 0.59 -5.13
C ARG A 159 11.33 1.29 -4.57
N PHE A 160 11.19 2.55 -4.20
CA PHE A 160 12.28 3.42 -3.73
C PHE A 160 11.86 4.22 -2.48
N PRO A 161 11.56 3.55 -1.35
CA PRO A 161 11.03 4.22 -0.14
C PRO A 161 11.96 5.31 0.41
N GLU A 162 13.27 5.13 0.32
CA GLU A 162 14.25 6.15 0.74
C GLU A 162 14.18 7.41 -0.14
N LYS A 163 13.98 7.24 -1.44
CA LYS A 163 13.75 8.36 -2.36
C LYS A 163 12.45 9.10 -2.02
N MET A 164 11.38 8.36 -1.70
CA MET A 164 10.13 8.99 -1.27
C MET A 164 10.32 9.77 0.03
N ARG A 165 11.07 9.23 0.99
CA ARG A 165 11.45 9.93 2.22
C ARG A 165 12.21 11.22 1.92
N GLU A 166 13.19 11.19 1.00
CA GLU A 166 13.97 12.38 0.57
C GLU A 166 13.06 13.45 -0.06
N ILE A 167 12.08 13.05 -0.89
CA ILE A 167 11.11 13.98 -1.48
C ILE A 167 10.27 14.64 -0.38
N VAL A 168 9.76 13.87 0.57
CA VAL A 168 8.92 14.39 1.68
C VAL A 168 9.72 15.32 2.59
N THR A 169 10.95 14.95 2.97
CA THR A 169 11.76 15.75 3.90
C THR A 169 12.52 16.90 3.21
N GLY A 170 12.66 16.88 1.90
CA GLY A 170 13.39 17.88 1.13
C GLY A 170 12.50 18.75 0.26
N SER A 171 11.86 18.16 -0.78
CA SER A 171 11.09 18.93 -1.77
C SER A 171 9.81 19.53 -1.19
N PHE A 172 9.11 18.80 -0.30
CA PHE A 172 7.90 19.34 0.34
C PHE A 172 8.26 20.54 1.22
N GLU A 173 9.35 20.45 1.97
CA GLU A 173 9.85 21.57 2.78
C GLU A 173 10.31 22.75 1.92
N ALA A 174 10.92 22.51 0.75
CA ALA A 174 11.27 23.54 -0.22
C ALA A 174 10.03 24.25 -0.83
N THR A 175 8.85 23.64 -0.74
CA THR A 175 7.59 24.11 -1.34
C THR A 175 6.57 24.55 -0.27
N GLN A 176 7.02 25.07 0.88
CA GLN A 176 6.13 25.37 2.03
C GLN A 176 4.95 26.27 1.70
N LYS A 177 5.16 27.29 0.87
CA LYS A 177 4.14 28.28 0.44
C LYS A 177 3.61 28.05 -0.97
N GLY A 178 4.11 27.04 -1.66
CA GLY A 178 3.76 26.70 -3.03
C GLY A 178 2.68 25.61 -3.11
N ILE A 179 2.43 25.18 -4.33
CA ILE A 179 1.49 24.10 -4.65
C ILE A 179 2.27 22.79 -4.81
N ILE A 180 1.83 21.76 -4.12
CA ILE A 180 2.32 20.39 -4.29
C ILE A 180 1.21 19.55 -4.90
N ILE A 181 1.55 18.84 -5.99
CA ILE A 181 0.68 17.83 -6.59
C ILE A 181 1.44 16.52 -6.66
N VAL A 182 0.91 15.50 -5.99
CA VAL A 182 1.46 14.14 -5.98
C VAL A 182 0.48 13.23 -6.68
N GLU A 183 0.87 12.67 -7.84
CA GLU A 183 -0.04 11.88 -8.64
C GLU A 183 0.49 10.48 -8.91
N SER A 184 -0.44 9.51 -8.92
CA SER A 184 -0.12 8.12 -9.31
C SER A 184 -1.38 7.31 -9.62
N THR A 185 -1.19 6.19 -10.35
CA THR A 185 -2.00 4.99 -10.13
C THR A 185 -1.61 4.37 -8.79
N ALA A 186 -2.46 3.54 -8.20
CA ALA A 186 -2.11 2.81 -6.99
C ALA A 186 -1.06 1.73 -7.28
N GLU A 187 -0.18 1.48 -6.31
CA GLU A 187 0.86 0.45 -6.38
C GLU A 187 0.80 -0.47 -5.13
N GLY A 188 -0.41 -0.96 -4.83
CA GLY A 188 -0.68 -1.79 -3.66
C GLY A 188 -1.01 -0.98 -2.40
N ALA A 189 -1.34 -1.69 -1.32
CA ALA A 189 -1.80 -1.10 -0.05
C ALA A 189 -0.63 -0.82 0.91
N ASP A 190 0.45 -0.22 0.41
CA ASP A 190 1.67 0.07 1.18
C ASP A 190 2.39 1.35 0.72
N GLY A 191 3.27 1.86 1.60
CA GLY A 191 4.10 3.02 1.34
C GLY A 191 3.39 4.37 1.56
N TRP A 192 4.19 5.44 1.47
CA TRP A 192 3.76 6.80 1.78
C TRP A 192 2.50 7.22 1.00
N PHE A 193 2.43 6.92 -0.31
CA PHE A 193 1.32 7.35 -1.15
C PHE A 193 0.00 6.70 -0.73
N TYR A 194 0.02 5.40 -0.43
CA TYR A 194 -1.14 4.69 0.12
C TYR A 194 -1.62 5.30 1.43
N THR A 195 -0.69 5.48 2.39
CA THR A 195 -1.00 6.05 3.71
C THR A 195 -1.59 7.45 3.58
N ALA A 196 -0.98 8.31 2.75
CA ALA A 196 -1.47 9.67 2.53
C ALA A 196 -2.86 9.70 1.88
N CYS A 197 -3.11 8.84 0.88
CA CYS A 197 -4.43 8.73 0.23
C CYS A 197 -5.51 8.22 1.20
N THR A 198 -5.21 7.18 1.99
CA THR A 198 -6.15 6.62 2.98
C THR A 198 -6.48 7.61 4.09
N ASP A 199 -5.50 8.35 4.58
CA ASP A 199 -5.72 9.40 5.57
C ASP A 199 -6.57 10.55 5.01
N ALA A 200 -6.32 10.99 3.79
CA ALA A 200 -7.11 12.02 3.14
C ALA A 200 -8.55 11.54 2.84
N LEU A 201 -8.71 10.28 2.42
CA LEU A 201 -10.02 9.67 2.20
C LEU A 201 -10.83 9.58 3.50
N ARG A 202 -10.21 9.11 4.59
CA ARG A 202 -10.85 9.06 5.91
C ARG A 202 -11.31 10.45 6.36
N ARG A 203 -10.47 11.49 6.24
CA ARG A 203 -10.88 12.87 6.56
C ARG A 203 -12.06 13.34 5.73
N LYS A 204 -12.08 13.03 4.43
CA LYS A 204 -13.19 13.36 3.54
C LYS A 204 -14.49 12.67 3.98
N GLN A 205 -14.43 11.40 4.36
CA GLN A 205 -15.59 10.65 4.90
C GLN A 205 -16.08 11.23 6.24
N GLU A 206 -15.15 11.64 7.11
CA GLU A 206 -15.45 12.31 8.38
C GLU A 206 -15.86 13.79 8.21
N LYS A 207 -15.90 14.31 6.98
CA LYS A 207 -16.21 15.71 6.64
C LYS A 207 -15.34 16.72 7.40
N LYS A 208 -14.08 16.38 7.66
CA LYS A 208 -13.11 17.29 8.27
C LYS A 208 -12.46 18.16 7.20
N PRO A 209 -12.39 19.49 7.39
CA PRO A 209 -11.69 20.38 6.45
C PRO A 209 -10.19 20.10 6.44
N GLU A 210 -9.53 20.38 5.32
CA GLU A 210 -8.08 20.32 5.23
C GLU A 210 -7.45 21.48 6.01
N ALA A 211 -6.52 21.18 6.94
CA ALA A 211 -5.61 22.17 7.51
C ALA A 211 -4.44 22.44 6.55
N GLY A 212 -3.69 23.52 6.76
CA GLY A 212 -2.72 24.05 5.77
C GLY A 212 -1.66 23.09 5.24
N GLN A 213 -1.29 22.06 6.01
CA GLN A 213 -0.30 21.04 5.59
C GLN A 213 -0.94 19.72 5.14
N GLU A 214 -2.26 19.60 5.25
CA GLU A 214 -2.97 18.37 4.90
C GLU A 214 -3.25 18.30 3.39
N PHE A 215 -3.23 17.06 2.90
CA PHE A 215 -3.49 16.79 1.49
C PHE A 215 -4.97 16.62 1.21
N ARG A 216 -5.42 17.23 0.11
CA ARG A 216 -6.74 17.00 -0.49
C ARG A 216 -6.63 15.85 -1.48
N LEU A 217 -7.54 14.86 -1.37
CA LEU A 217 -7.61 13.74 -2.29
C LEU A 217 -8.54 14.06 -3.46
N HIS A 218 -8.00 13.94 -4.66
CA HIS A 218 -8.71 13.90 -5.94
C HIS A 218 -8.66 12.46 -6.44
N PHE A 219 -9.81 11.90 -6.77
CA PHE A 219 -9.90 10.56 -7.33
C PHE A 219 -10.55 10.62 -8.72
N TYR A 220 -9.88 10.03 -9.71
CA TYR A 220 -10.37 9.99 -11.07
C TYR A 220 -10.47 8.54 -11.56
N PRO A 221 -11.70 7.99 -11.58
CA PRO A 221 -11.96 6.62 -12.00
C PRO A 221 -11.84 6.45 -13.52
N TRP A 222 -11.69 5.19 -13.94
CA TRP A 222 -11.58 4.86 -15.36
C TRP A 222 -12.84 5.25 -16.16
N HIS A 223 -14.02 5.07 -15.59
CA HIS A 223 -15.30 5.31 -16.27
C HIS A 223 -15.60 6.79 -16.58
N GLY A 224 -14.84 7.71 -16.01
CA GLY A 224 -14.86 9.13 -16.37
C GLY A 224 -14.19 9.45 -17.71
N LYS A 225 -13.43 8.51 -18.31
CA LYS A 225 -12.77 8.73 -19.60
C LYS A 225 -13.69 8.32 -20.75
N GLN A 226 -14.03 9.30 -21.63
CA GLN A 226 -14.92 9.09 -22.76
C GLN A 226 -14.44 7.98 -23.72
N SER A 227 -13.14 7.82 -23.93
CA SER A 227 -12.59 6.80 -24.82
C SER A 227 -12.56 5.38 -24.22
N TYR A 228 -12.90 5.21 -22.94
CA TYR A 228 -12.97 3.89 -22.29
C TYR A 228 -14.35 3.26 -22.51
N ARG A 229 -14.70 3.10 -23.78
CA ARG A 229 -15.91 2.45 -24.27
C ARG A 229 -15.55 1.57 -25.46
N SER A 230 -16.08 0.35 -25.48
CA SER A 230 -15.91 -0.55 -26.63
C SER A 230 -17.09 -0.39 -27.58
N ARG A 231 -16.80 -0.35 -28.88
CA ARG A 231 -17.84 -0.43 -29.92
C ARG A 231 -18.40 -1.84 -30.04
N ASP A 232 -17.54 -2.84 -29.77
CA ASP A 232 -17.91 -4.25 -29.81
C ASP A 232 -18.52 -4.64 -28.47
N GLN A 233 -19.78 -5.03 -28.51
CA GLN A 233 -20.42 -5.60 -27.33
C GLN A 233 -19.94 -7.03 -27.11
N VAL A 234 -19.60 -7.38 -25.88
CA VAL A 234 -19.22 -8.72 -25.45
C VAL A 234 -20.19 -9.22 -24.40
N ASP A 235 -20.38 -10.53 -24.36
CA ASP A 235 -21.12 -11.16 -23.28
C ASP A 235 -20.38 -10.89 -21.96
N VAL A 236 -21.12 -10.42 -20.95
CA VAL A 236 -20.59 -10.13 -19.62
C VAL A 236 -20.65 -11.44 -18.80
N PRO A 237 -19.50 -11.99 -18.35
CA PRO A 237 -19.48 -13.14 -17.47
C PRO A 237 -20.16 -12.87 -16.13
N PRO A 238 -20.75 -13.90 -15.47
CA PRO A 238 -21.49 -13.73 -14.21
C PRO A 238 -20.71 -13.01 -13.12
N GLU A 239 -19.39 -13.27 -12.97
CA GLU A 239 -18.54 -12.60 -12.00
C GLU A 239 -18.44 -11.07 -12.21
N PHE A 240 -18.54 -10.61 -13.47
CA PHE A 240 -18.57 -9.19 -13.78
C PHE A 240 -19.96 -8.58 -13.64
N GLU A 241 -21.03 -9.34 -13.85
CA GLU A 241 -22.39 -8.86 -13.53
C GLU A 241 -22.51 -8.59 -12.03
N ASP A 242 -22.10 -9.53 -11.17
CA ASP A 242 -22.09 -9.36 -9.71
C ASP A 242 -21.26 -8.11 -9.31
N TYR A 243 -20.09 -7.91 -9.95
CA TYR A 243 -19.26 -6.72 -9.73
C TYR A 243 -19.98 -5.44 -10.14
N PHE A 244 -20.57 -5.38 -11.34
CA PHE A 244 -21.27 -4.19 -11.80
C PHE A 244 -22.52 -3.88 -10.98
N ASP A 245 -23.22 -4.90 -10.49
CA ASP A 245 -24.34 -4.75 -9.59
C ASP A 245 -23.91 -4.19 -8.23
N SER A 246 -22.75 -4.61 -7.70
CA SER A 246 -22.18 -4.05 -6.49
C SER A 246 -21.78 -2.58 -6.65
N LEU A 247 -21.25 -2.18 -7.83
CA LEU A 247 -20.96 -0.77 -8.13
C LEU A 247 -22.21 0.10 -8.06
N VAL A 248 -23.34 -0.41 -8.55
CA VAL A 248 -24.62 0.31 -8.46
C VAL A 248 -25.13 0.35 -7.02
N GLY A 249 -25.15 -0.81 -6.33
CA GLY A 249 -25.75 -0.94 -5.00
C GLY A 249 -24.97 -0.24 -3.89
N GLU A 250 -23.64 -0.31 -3.92
CA GLU A 250 -22.79 0.17 -2.84
C GLU A 250 -22.21 1.57 -3.12
N HIS A 251 -21.95 1.91 -4.40
CA HIS A 251 -21.27 3.12 -4.79
C HIS A 251 -22.10 4.06 -5.67
N GLY A 252 -23.30 3.63 -6.13
CA GLY A 252 -24.16 4.42 -7.02
C GLY A 252 -23.55 4.64 -8.41
N ILE A 253 -22.59 3.80 -8.83
CA ILE A 253 -21.88 3.92 -10.11
C ILE A 253 -22.63 3.11 -11.16
N VAL A 254 -23.20 3.81 -12.16
CA VAL A 254 -23.93 3.18 -13.27
C VAL A 254 -23.07 3.20 -14.51
N LEU A 255 -22.78 2.05 -15.08
CA LEU A 255 -21.99 1.89 -16.30
C LEU A 255 -22.93 1.58 -17.49
N ASP A 256 -22.65 2.20 -18.64
CA ASP A 256 -23.32 1.84 -19.88
C ASP A 256 -22.79 0.52 -20.48
N ALA A 257 -23.48 -0.03 -21.46
CA ALA A 257 -23.10 -1.29 -22.09
C ALA A 257 -21.72 -1.25 -22.76
N GLN A 258 -21.31 -0.11 -23.32
CA GLN A 258 -20.02 0.05 -23.95
C GLN A 258 -18.88 0.12 -22.93
N GLN A 259 -19.13 0.72 -21.76
CA GLN A 259 -18.20 0.74 -20.64
C GLN A 259 -18.03 -0.65 -20.03
N LYS A 260 -19.13 -1.38 -19.78
CA LYS A 260 -19.10 -2.77 -19.32
C LYS A 260 -18.31 -3.66 -20.27
N SER A 261 -18.57 -3.56 -21.57
CA SER A 261 -17.85 -4.31 -22.61
C SER A 261 -16.35 -3.98 -22.63
N TRP A 262 -15.99 -2.70 -22.53
CA TRP A 262 -14.61 -2.26 -22.45
C TRP A 262 -13.88 -2.84 -21.23
N TYR A 263 -14.52 -2.77 -20.06
CA TYR A 263 -13.95 -3.26 -18.81
C TYR A 263 -13.69 -4.77 -18.85
N VAL A 264 -14.67 -5.56 -19.33
CA VAL A 264 -14.52 -7.02 -19.50
C VAL A 264 -13.38 -7.37 -20.46
N GLN A 265 -13.30 -6.69 -21.60
CA GLN A 265 -12.21 -6.91 -22.57
C GLN A 265 -10.85 -6.53 -21.96
N LYS A 266 -10.79 -5.43 -21.23
CA LYS A 266 -9.56 -4.97 -20.57
C LYS A 266 -9.14 -5.90 -19.44
N ALA A 267 -10.09 -6.44 -18.68
CA ALA A 267 -9.85 -7.40 -17.62
C ALA A 267 -9.24 -8.72 -18.13
N LYS A 268 -9.60 -9.18 -19.33
CA LYS A 268 -8.97 -10.34 -19.96
C LYS A 268 -7.47 -10.15 -20.20
N VAL A 269 -7.03 -8.91 -20.41
CA VAL A 269 -5.61 -8.57 -20.66
C VAL A 269 -4.88 -8.32 -19.33
N LEU A 270 -5.49 -7.56 -18.43
CA LEU A 270 -4.86 -7.13 -17.17
C LEU A 270 -5.09 -8.12 -16.03
N GLN A 271 -6.03 -9.05 -16.19
CA GLN A 271 -6.38 -10.02 -15.16
C GLN A 271 -6.62 -9.35 -13.79
N GLU A 272 -5.91 -9.76 -12.76
CA GLU A 272 -6.06 -9.25 -11.39
C GLU A 272 -5.63 -7.78 -11.23
N ASP A 273 -4.86 -7.24 -12.18
CA ASP A 273 -4.42 -5.84 -12.14
C ASP A 273 -5.48 -4.85 -12.62
N ILE A 274 -6.61 -5.32 -13.14
CA ILE A 274 -7.66 -4.44 -13.69
C ILE A 274 -8.15 -3.41 -12.68
N GLN A 275 -8.39 -3.80 -11.44
CA GLN A 275 -8.91 -2.91 -10.39
C GLN A 275 -7.87 -1.87 -9.97
N ARG A 276 -6.59 -2.23 -9.95
CA ARG A 276 -5.49 -1.31 -9.64
C ARG A 276 -5.26 -0.29 -10.75
N GLU A 277 -5.22 -0.75 -12.00
CA GLU A 277 -4.95 0.10 -13.16
C GLU A 277 -6.16 0.94 -13.59
N HIS A 278 -7.36 0.39 -13.38
CA HIS A 278 -8.64 1.00 -13.77
C HIS A 278 -9.67 0.91 -12.64
N PRO A 279 -9.40 1.55 -11.49
CA PRO A 279 -10.32 1.52 -10.34
C PRO A 279 -11.61 2.28 -10.62
N SER A 280 -12.72 1.78 -10.07
CA SER A 280 -14.03 2.41 -10.12
C SER A 280 -14.28 3.34 -8.93
N TYR A 281 -13.68 3.04 -7.76
CA TYR A 281 -13.76 3.83 -6.53
C TYR A 281 -12.41 3.82 -5.78
N PRO A 282 -12.17 4.76 -4.84
CA PRO A 282 -10.84 4.95 -4.25
C PRO A 282 -10.27 3.73 -3.53
N GLU A 283 -11.08 3.01 -2.77
CA GLU A 283 -10.66 1.84 -2.00
C GLU A 283 -10.24 0.68 -2.92
N GLU A 284 -10.92 0.52 -4.05
CA GLU A 284 -10.60 -0.49 -5.07
C GLU A 284 -9.22 -0.28 -5.69
N ALA A 285 -8.80 0.97 -5.86
CA ALA A 285 -7.50 1.29 -6.43
C ALA A 285 -6.34 0.61 -5.69
N PHE A 286 -6.49 0.44 -4.39
CA PHE A 286 -5.51 -0.22 -3.53
C PHE A 286 -5.80 -1.71 -3.31
N ALA A 287 -6.83 -2.27 -3.98
CA ALA A 287 -7.02 -3.71 -4.04
C ALA A 287 -5.78 -4.35 -4.69
N GLN A 288 -5.27 -5.39 -4.07
CA GLN A 288 -3.91 -5.86 -4.36
C GLN A 288 -3.81 -6.59 -5.70
N SER A 289 -2.74 -6.27 -6.41
CA SER A 289 -2.16 -7.20 -7.38
C SER A 289 -1.64 -8.43 -6.66
N VAL A 290 -2.11 -9.60 -7.05
CA VAL A 290 -1.73 -10.90 -6.47
C VAL A 290 -0.32 -11.30 -6.87
N GLU A 291 0.26 -10.63 -7.88
CA GLU A 291 1.55 -10.97 -8.45
C GLU A 291 2.70 -10.74 -7.44
N GLY A 292 3.40 -11.82 -7.11
CA GLY A 292 4.47 -11.81 -6.13
C GLY A 292 4.03 -11.86 -4.67
N VAL A 293 2.75 -11.66 -4.34
CA VAL A 293 2.25 -11.76 -2.96
C VAL A 293 2.17 -13.22 -2.52
N ILE A 294 2.79 -13.49 -1.38
CA ILE A 294 3.05 -14.86 -0.93
C ILE A 294 1.76 -15.58 -0.49
N PHE A 295 0.88 -14.90 0.22
CA PHE A 295 -0.35 -15.50 0.79
C PHE A 295 -1.64 -15.04 0.11
N ALA A 296 -1.56 -14.41 -1.06
CA ALA A 296 -2.69 -13.78 -1.75
C ALA A 296 -3.90 -14.72 -1.91
N ARG A 297 -3.68 -15.93 -2.44
CA ARG A 297 -4.73 -16.93 -2.63
C ARG A 297 -5.39 -17.32 -1.30
N GLN A 298 -4.57 -17.60 -0.28
CA GLN A 298 -5.06 -18.03 1.03
C GLN A 298 -5.86 -16.92 1.73
N MET A 299 -5.45 -15.66 1.58
CA MET A 299 -6.17 -14.50 2.14
C MET A 299 -7.47 -14.22 1.39
N LYS A 300 -7.50 -14.39 0.05
CA LYS A 300 -8.72 -14.36 -0.73
C LYS A 300 -9.71 -15.44 -0.24
N ASP A 301 -9.23 -16.68 -0.12
CA ASP A 301 -10.05 -17.81 0.37
C ASP A 301 -10.50 -17.59 1.83
N ALA A 302 -9.72 -16.89 2.65
CA ALA A 302 -10.12 -16.53 4.02
C ALA A 302 -11.26 -15.50 4.03
N ARG A 303 -11.26 -14.53 3.13
CA ARG A 303 -12.33 -13.52 2.98
C ARG A 303 -13.62 -14.17 2.49
N THR A 304 -13.56 -14.86 1.37
CA THR A 304 -14.74 -15.51 0.77
C THR A 304 -15.31 -16.59 1.65
N GLY A 305 -14.48 -17.30 2.42
CA GLY A 305 -14.88 -18.32 3.39
C GLY A 305 -15.34 -17.79 4.76
N GLY A 306 -15.45 -16.46 4.94
CA GLY A 306 -15.90 -15.84 6.19
C GLY A 306 -14.93 -16.02 7.38
N ARG A 307 -13.65 -16.30 7.13
CA ARG A 307 -12.63 -16.53 8.18
C ARG A 307 -11.93 -15.24 8.65
N LEU A 308 -12.25 -14.08 8.06
CA LEU A 308 -11.98 -12.77 8.59
C LEU A 308 -13.26 -12.27 9.26
N ALA A 309 -13.41 -12.54 10.56
CA ALA A 309 -14.66 -12.32 11.28
C ALA A 309 -14.36 -11.85 12.71
N ARG A 310 -15.38 -11.44 13.44
CA ARG A 310 -15.22 -11.14 14.87
C ARG A 310 -14.96 -12.42 15.65
N VAL A 311 -13.80 -12.53 16.29
CA VAL A 311 -13.35 -13.71 17.03
C VAL A 311 -13.43 -13.48 18.54
N GLY A 312 -14.48 -13.99 19.17
CA GLY A 312 -14.63 -13.87 20.64
C GLY A 312 -13.65 -14.76 21.41
N LEU A 313 -13.08 -14.21 22.50
CA LEU A 313 -12.27 -14.98 23.45
C LEU A 313 -13.09 -16.08 24.13
N ARG A 314 -12.59 -17.32 24.15
CA ARG A 314 -13.13 -18.42 24.93
C ARG A 314 -12.32 -18.59 26.21
N ARG A 315 -12.91 -18.21 27.36
CA ARG A 315 -12.19 -18.16 28.65
C ARG A 315 -11.77 -19.54 29.17
N GLU A 316 -12.45 -20.58 28.71
CA GLU A 316 -12.14 -21.98 29.03
C GLU A 316 -10.90 -22.51 28.30
N LEU A 317 -10.46 -21.85 27.24
CA LEU A 317 -9.31 -22.24 26.44
C LEU A 317 -8.08 -21.39 26.77
N PRO A 318 -6.87 -22.00 26.81
CA PRO A 318 -5.63 -21.26 27.00
C PRO A 318 -5.33 -20.36 25.80
N VAL A 319 -4.76 -19.19 26.08
CA VAL A 319 -4.25 -18.28 25.05
C VAL A 319 -2.76 -18.50 24.86
N ASN A 320 -2.36 -18.86 23.65
CA ASN A 320 -0.96 -18.98 23.26
C ASN A 320 -0.47 -17.66 22.64
N THR A 321 0.84 -17.39 22.72
CA THR A 321 1.43 -16.23 22.08
C THR A 321 2.52 -16.67 21.09
N PHE A 322 2.58 -16.01 19.93
CA PHE A 322 3.62 -16.22 18.91
C PHE A 322 4.32 -14.90 18.67
N TRP A 323 5.64 -14.93 18.75
CA TRP A 323 6.44 -13.73 18.79
C TRP A 323 7.38 -13.65 17.59
N ASP A 324 7.50 -12.45 17.04
CA ASP A 324 8.68 -12.04 16.31
C ASP A 324 9.38 -10.92 17.08
N LEU A 325 10.66 -11.10 17.39
CA LEU A 325 11.42 -10.22 18.29
C LEU A 325 12.41 -9.39 17.48
N GLY A 326 11.94 -8.29 16.88
CA GLY A 326 12.78 -7.36 16.13
C GLY A 326 13.98 -6.85 16.94
N GLY A 327 15.16 -6.81 16.32
CA GLY A 327 16.41 -6.35 16.96
C GLY A 327 16.69 -4.83 16.82
N GLY A 328 15.94 -4.15 16.04
CA GLY A 328 15.98 -2.72 15.68
C GLY A 328 14.75 -2.35 14.88
N ASP A 329 13.95 -3.37 14.56
CA ASP A 329 12.73 -3.32 13.78
C ASP A 329 11.49 -3.40 14.69
N GLN A 330 10.39 -3.80 14.14
CA GLN A 330 9.13 -3.96 14.84
C GLN A 330 9.07 -5.32 15.55
N THR A 331 8.69 -5.35 16.84
CA THR A 331 8.30 -6.59 17.52
C THR A 331 6.82 -6.84 17.29
N VAL A 332 6.46 -8.08 16.95
CA VAL A 332 5.08 -8.51 16.73
C VAL A 332 4.73 -9.64 17.69
N VAL A 333 3.53 -9.55 18.31
CA VAL A 333 2.99 -10.59 19.20
C VAL A 333 1.57 -10.94 18.79
N LEU A 334 1.34 -12.21 18.45
CA LEU A 334 0.02 -12.72 18.10
C LEU A 334 -0.58 -13.51 19.27
N LEU A 335 -1.85 -13.25 19.58
CA LEU A 335 -2.62 -13.99 20.58
C LEU A 335 -3.51 -15.00 19.87
N HIS A 336 -3.44 -16.27 20.28
CA HIS A 336 -4.07 -17.38 19.61
C HIS A 336 -4.79 -18.32 20.55
N GLN A 337 -5.92 -18.85 20.11
CA GLN A 337 -6.62 -20.00 20.72
C GLN A 337 -6.87 -21.08 19.67
N HIS A 338 -6.79 -22.35 20.08
CA HIS A 338 -7.22 -23.47 19.25
C HIS A 338 -8.58 -23.97 19.70
N TYR A 339 -9.53 -24.07 18.77
CA TYR A 339 -10.88 -24.59 19.03
C TYR A 339 -11.38 -25.47 17.88
N GLY A 340 -11.61 -26.74 18.16
CA GLY A 340 -11.97 -27.73 17.14
C GLY A 340 -10.86 -27.90 16.11
N THR A 341 -11.10 -27.54 14.88
CA THR A 341 -10.13 -27.47 13.79
C THR A 341 -9.58 -26.07 13.57
N GLU A 342 -10.17 -25.06 14.20
CA GLU A 342 -9.85 -23.66 13.97
C GLU A 342 -8.65 -23.19 14.83
N HIS A 343 -7.72 -22.52 14.17
CA HIS A 343 -6.67 -21.70 14.80
C HIS A 343 -7.13 -20.24 14.81
N ARG A 344 -7.55 -19.74 15.96
CA ARG A 344 -8.22 -18.46 16.14
C ARG A 344 -7.24 -17.40 16.62
N PHE A 345 -6.89 -16.46 15.74
CA PHE A 345 -6.05 -15.31 16.08
C PHE A 345 -6.93 -14.19 16.62
N LEU A 346 -6.82 -13.95 17.94
CA LEU A 346 -7.68 -13.05 18.68
C LEU A 346 -7.22 -11.60 18.60
N LYS A 347 -5.90 -11.39 18.57
CA LYS A 347 -5.30 -10.05 18.59
C LYS A 347 -3.87 -10.10 18.08
N CYS A 348 -3.48 -9.02 17.42
CA CYS A 348 -2.13 -8.73 17.02
C CYS A 348 -1.65 -7.45 17.71
N TYR A 349 -0.49 -7.50 18.32
CA TYR A 349 0.21 -6.33 18.84
C TYR A 349 1.51 -6.14 18.06
N ALA A 350 1.80 -4.89 17.68
CA ALA A 350 3.02 -4.55 16.97
C ALA A 350 3.49 -3.15 17.37
N ALA A 351 4.77 -2.99 17.66
CA ALA A 351 5.37 -1.68 17.89
C ALA A 351 6.89 -1.72 17.68
N PRO A 352 7.50 -0.67 17.14
CA PRO A 352 8.94 -0.55 17.02
C PRO A 352 9.57 -0.11 18.35
N ASN A 353 10.85 -0.47 18.54
CA ASN A 353 11.72 0.07 19.60
C ASN A 353 11.19 -0.07 21.05
N GLN A 354 10.40 -1.13 21.33
CA GLN A 354 9.92 -1.41 22.68
C GLN A 354 10.73 -2.52 23.37
N GLY A 355 11.05 -2.31 24.65
CA GLY A 355 11.75 -3.32 25.46
C GLY A 355 10.84 -4.49 25.85
N LEU A 356 11.45 -5.63 26.23
CA LEU A 356 10.72 -6.85 26.63
C LEU A 356 9.80 -6.63 27.86
N ALA A 357 10.16 -5.71 28.76
CA ALA A 357 9.33 -5.36 29.92
C ALA A 357 8.00 -4.70 29.49
N TYR A 358 8.03 -3.79 28.51
CA TYR A 358 6.83 -3.19 27.92
C TYR A 358 5.88 -4.28 27.38
N TRP A 359 6.42 -5.19 26.59
CA TRP A 359 5.63 -6.26 25.99
C TRP A 359 4.99 -7.17 27.02
N TRP A 360 5.76 -7.57 28.02
CA TRP A 360 5.22 -8.44 29.07
C TRP A 360 4.14 -7.75 29.89
N THR A 361 4.33 -6.49 30.26
CA THR A 361 3.33 -5.68 30.96
C THR A 361 2.03 -5.56 30.14
N LEU A 362 2.13 -5.21 28.85
CA LEU A 362 0.99 -5.10 27.94
C LEU A 362 0.18 -6.41 27.87
N LEU A 363 0.85 -7.54 27.80
CA LEU A 363 0.20 -8.85 27.74
C LEU A 363 -0.47 -9.21 29.07
N GLU A 364 0.16 -8.93 30.20
CA GLU A 364 -0.42 -9.17 31.53
C GLU A 364 -1.65 -8.31 31.78
N GLU A 365 -1.61 -7.03 31.42
CA GLU A 365 -2.77 -6.12 31.46
C GLU A 365 -3.93 -6.65 30.61
N TRP A 366 -3.63 -7.09 29.37
CA TRP A 366 -4.66 -7.70 28.52
C TRP A 366 -5.23 -8.98 29.14
N ARG A 367 -4.39 -9.87 29.68
CA ARG A 367 -4.81 -11.10 30.33
C ARG A 367 -5.76 -10.81 31.49
N ASP A 368 -5.39 -9.85 32.36
CA ASP A 368 -6.16 -9.53 33.57
C ASP A 368 -7.50 -8.89 33.20
N ALA A 369 -7.51 -7.95 32.26
CA ALA A 369 -8.73 -7.30 31.77
C ALA A 369 -9.69 -8.31 31.10
N SER A 370 -9.19 -9.24 30.31
CA SER A 370 -9.98 -10.25 29.59
C SER A 370 -10.35 -11.45 30.47
N LYS A 371 -9.69 -11.63 31.63
CA LYS A 371 -9.75 -12.82 32.50
C LYS A 371 -9.32 -14.09 31.75
N ALA A 372 -8.35 -13.96 30.88
CA ALA A 372 -7.75 -15.06 30.12
C ALA A 372 -6.71 -15.82 30.98
N HIS A 373 -6.33 -16.99 30.54
CA HIS A 373 -5.18 -17.71 31.11
C HIS A 373 -4.20 -18.13 30.01
N TRP A 374 -2.90 -18.00 30.31
CA TRP A 374 -1.86 -18.30 29.36
C TRP A 374 -1.74 -19.81 29.08
N GLY A 375 -1.61 -20.15 27.78
CA GLY A 375 -1.14 -21.42 27.28
C GLY A 375 0.40 -21.45 27.21
N ARG A 376 0.93 -21.57 25.99
CA ARG A 376 2.36 -21.51 25.72
C ARG A 376 2.75 -20.22 25.01
N HIS A 377 4.00 -19.79 25.24
CA HIS A 377 4.63 -18.67 24.60
C HIS A 377 5.68 -19.19 23.61
N TYR A 378 5.48 -18.97 22.32
CA TYR A 378 6.37 -19.42 21.26
C TYR A 378 7.26 -18.25 20.84
N LEU A 379 8.55 -18.38 21.17
CA LEU A 379 9.57 -17.36 20.89
C LEU A 379 10.39 -17.80 19.68
N PRO A 380 10.91 -16.85 18.88
CA PRO A 380 11.80 -17.18 17.77
C PRO A 380 13.14 -17.73 18.27
N HIS A 381 13.88 -18.40 17.38
CA HIS A 381 15.15 -19.07 17.69
C HIS A 381 16.20 -18.15 18.31
N ASP A 382 16.22 -16.87 17.92
CA ASP A 382 17.16 -15.86 18.43
C ASP A 382 16.85 -15.44 19.88
N ALA A 383 15.68 -15.82 20.43
CA ALA A 383 15.38 -15.60 21.84
C ALA A 383 16.31 -16.35 22.80
N ASP A 384 16.98 -17.41 22.35
CA ASP A 384 18.02 -18.14 23.08
C ASP A 384 19.45 -17.63 22.82
N HIS A 385 19.62 -16.65 21.91
CA HIS A 385 20.92 -16.05 21.66
C HIS A 385 21.31 -15.10 22.81
N ARG A 386 22.56 -15.20 23.24
CA ARG A 386 23.11 -14.33 24.28
C ARG A 386 23.34 -12.92 23.72
N GLN A 387 22.83 -11.91 24.40
CA GLN A 387 23.13 -10.52 24.05
C GLN A 387 24.57 -10.19 24.49
N GLN A 388 25.29 -9.38 23.70
CA GLN A 388 26.63 -8.91 24.08
C GLN A 388 26.49 -7.82 25.16
N GLY A 389 27.20 -7.97 26.29
CA GLY A 389 27.20 -7.01 27.38
C GLY A 389 27.60 -7.64 28.74
N GLU A 390 27.74 -6.83 29.79
CA GLU A 390 28.19 -7.26 31.13
C GLU A 390 27.20 -8.23 31.83
N ASN A 391 25.91 -8.25 31.44
CA ASN A 391 24.89 -9.18 31.94
C ASN A 391 24.35 -10.03 30.77
N VAL A 392 25.06 -11.12 30.48
CA VAL A 392 24.77 -12.04 29.36
C VAL A 392 23.49 -12.86 29.61
N ARG A 393 22.32 -12.23 29.46
CA ARG A 393 21.02 -12.93 29.51
C ARG A 393 20.45 -13.07 28.12
N THR A 394 19.76 -14.19 27.85
CA THR A 394 18.99 -14.35 26.62
C THR A 394 17.68 -13.56 26.71
N LYS A 395 17.07 -13.19 25.57
CA LYS A 395 15.73 -12.55 25.55
C LYS A 395 14.70 -13.41 26.33
N LYS A 396 14.78 -14.72 26.19
CA LYS A 396 13.99 -15.70 26.92
C LYS A 396 14.21 -15.61 28.43
N ASP A 397 15.45 -15.54 28.92
CA ASP A 397 15.74 -15.43 30.36
C ASP A 397 15.22 -14.12 30.94
N ILE A 398 15.24 -13.03 30.15
CA ILE A 398 14.66 -11.73 30.54
C ILE A 398 13.15 -11.87 30.70
N LEU A 399 12.44 -12.46 29.74
CA LEU A 399 10.98 -12.65 29.82
C LEU A 399 10.59 -13.54 31.01
N ILE A 400 11.38 -14.60 31.29
CA ILE A 400 11.17 -15.45 32.47
C ILE A 400 11.38 -14.65 33.77
N ALA A 401 12.40 -13.81 33.83
CA ALA A 401 12.64 -12.95 35.00
C ALA A 401 11.54 -11.89 35.21
N LEU A 402 10.86 -11.48 34.14
CA LEU A 402 9.70 -10.57 34.17
C LEU A 402 8.40 -11.28 34.62
N GLY A 403 8.39 -12.62 34.74
CA GLY A 403 7.22 -13.36 35.22
C GLY A 403 6.66 -14.41 34.25
N MET A 404 7.20 -14.53 33.04
CA MET A 404 6.79 -15.57 32.09
C MET A 404 7.20 -16.94 32.65
N ARG A 405 6.26 -17.88 32.75
CA ARG A 405 6.53 -19.21 33.34
C ARG A 405 7.43 -20.04 32.42
N ARG A 406 8.57 -20.49 32.94
CA ARG A 406 9.59 -21.27 32.21
C ARG A 406 9.02 -22.53 31.52
N ASP A 407 8.10 -23.23 32.19
CA ASP A 407 7.46 -24.47 31.68
C ASP A 407 6.48 -24.19 30.52
N LYS A 408 6.12 -22.92 30.30
CA LYS A 408 5.23 -22.49 29.21
C LYS A 408 5.97 -21.85 28.02
N VAL A 409 7.27 -21.68 28.10
CA VAL A 409 8.07 -21.10 27.01
C VAL A 409 8.53 -22.21 26.07
N THR A 410 8.36 -21.99 24.79
CA THR A 410 8.88 -22.82 23.71
C THR A 410 9.66 -21.93 22.74
N VAL A 411 10.91 -22.26 22.49
CA VAL A 411 11.70 -21.61 21.44
C VAL A 411 11.55 -22.44 20.17
N VAL A 412 11.05 -21.81 19.12
CA VAL A 412 10.83 -22.47 17.83
C VAL A 412 12.15 -22.55 17.07
N PRO A 413 12.56 -23.73 16.62
CA PRO A 413 13.82 -23.90 15.88
C PRO A 413 13.82 -23.09 14.58
N ARG A 414 14.98 -22.56 14.20
CA ARG A 414 15.15 -21.87 12.92
C ARG A 414 14.97 -22.84 11.75
N ILE A 415 14.12 -22.48 10.79
CA ILE A 415 14.12 -23.09 9.46
C ILE A 415 15.09 -22.29 8.60
N GLN A 416 16.11 -22.95 8.05
CA GLN A 416 17.13 -22.28 7.24
C GLN A 416 16.57 -21.78 5.91
N ASP A 417 15.68 -22.55 5.30
CA ASP A 417 15.03 -22.20 4.04
C ASP A 417 13.65 -21.56 4.30
N LYS A 418 13.55 -20.27 4.07
CA LYS A 418 12.33 -19.49 4.25
C LYS A 418 11.16 -20.03 3.40
N SER A 419 11.44 -20.62 2.24
CA SER A 419 10.42 -21.22 1.36
C SER A 419 9.67 -22.36 2.05
N VAL A 420 10.35 -23.14 2.89
CA VAL A 420 9.73 -24.23 3.69
C VAL A 420 8.77 -23.65 4.74
N ALA A 421 9.15 -22.58 5.41
CA ALA A 421 8.29 -21.90 6.38
C ALA A 421 7.03 -21.32 5.70
N VAL A 422 7.20 -20.68 4.55
CA VAL A 422 6.10 -20.18 3.71
C VAL A 422 5.17 -21.32 3.28
N ALA A 423 5.72 -22.45 2.78
CA ALA A 423 4.91 -23.58 2.34
C ALA A 423 4.07 -24.17 3.49
N ARG A 424 4.66 -24.33 4.69
CA ARG A 424 3.94 -24.80 5.89
C ARG A 424 2.82 -23.84 6.29
N THR A 425 3.08 -22.54 6.24
CA THR A 425 2.07 -21.54 6.56
C THR A 425 0.93 -21.54 5.55
N ARG A 426 1.23 -21.67 4.24
CA ARG A 426 0.19 -21.83 3.19
C ARG A 426 -0.70 -23.07 3.45
N GLN A 427 -0.14 -24.16 3.92
CA GLN A 427 -0.90 -25.37 4.26
C GLN A 427 -1.78 -25.19 5.51
N ALA A 428 -1.33 -24.39 6.48
CA ALA A 428 -2.05 -24.17 7.73
C ALA A 428 -3.13 -23.07 7.63
N LEU A 429 -2.96 -22.09 6.74
CA LEU A 429 -3.88 -20.94 6.57
C LEU A 429 -5.35 -21.31 6.33
N PRO A 430 -5.73 -22.43 5.67
CA PRO A 430 -7.13 -22.85 5.57
C PRO A 430 -7.85 -23.04 6.90
N ASP A 431 -7.12 -23.37 7.97
CA ASP A 431 -7.68 -23.58 9.32
C ASP A 431 -7.58 -22.32 10.20
N TYR A 432 -7.03 -21.20 9.67
CA TYR A 432 -6.87 -19.96 10.41
C TYR A 432 -8.07 -19.04 10.30
N VAL A 433 -8.50 -18.51 11.44
CA VAL A 433 -9.56 -17.51 11.55
C VAL A 433 -8.95 -16.28 12.25
N PHE A 434 -9.12 -15.11 11.65
CA PHE A 434 -8.55 -13.87 12.16
C PHE A 434 -9.66 -12.92 12.64
N ASP A 435 -9.45 -12.31 13.82
CA ASP A 435 -10.31 -11.22 14.27
C ASP A 435 -10.14 -10.00 13.36
N ASN A 436 -11.22 -9.62 12.68
CA ASN A 436 -11.18 -8.54 11.68
C ASN A 436 -11.00 -7.13 12.26
N GLU A 437 -11.20 -6.93 13.57
CA GLU A 437 -10.97 -5.65 14.26
C GLU A 437 -9.59 -5.61 14.92
N ASN A 438 -9.19 -6.69 15.59
CA ASN A 438 -7.99 -6.73 16.42
C ASN A 438 -6.75 -7.27 15.70
N CYS A 439 -6.89 -7.83 14.48
CA CYS A 439 -5.79 -8.36 13.66
C CYS A 439 -5.65 -7.62 12.32
N GLN A 440 -6.13 -6.38 12.21
CA GLN A 440 -6.09 -5.61 10.95
C GLN A 440 -4.67 -5.47 10.39
N ASP A 441 -3.69 -5.17 11.24
CA ASP A 441 -2.29 -5.03 10.80
C ASP A 441 -1.71 -6.34 10.32
N LEU A 442 -2.01 -7.47 11.00
CA LEU A 442 -1.63 -8.81 10.53
C LEU A 442 -2.28 -9.14 9.18
N ILE A 443 -3.59 -8.92 9.04
CA ILE A 443 -4.32 -9.17 7.78
C ILE A 443 -3.70 -8.35 6.66
N ARG A 444 -3.46 -7.05 6.90
CA ARG A 444 -2.82 -6.16 5.94
C ARG A 444 -1.40 -6.63 5.58
N ALA A 445 -0.63 -7.09 6.55
CA ALA A 445 0.71 -7.62 6.31
C ALA A 445 0.68 -8.89 5.45
N LEU A 446 -0.22 -9.83 5.72
CA LEU A 446 -0.36 -11.05 4.92
C LEU A 446 -0.80 -10.79 3.49
N ASP A 447 -1.58 -9.74 3.29
CA ASP A 447 -1.95 -9.25 1.98
C ASP A 447 -0.80 -8.57 1.22
N ASN A 448 0.25 -8.14 1.91
CA ASN A 448 1.39 -7.41 1.32
C ASN A 448 2.71 -8.17 1.33
N TYR A 449 2.83 -9.26 2.09
CA TYR A 449 4.05 -10.04 2.15
C TYR A 449 4.38 -10.69 0.82
N HIS A 450 5.50 -10.27 0.18
CA HIS A 450 5.77 -10.53 -1.22
C HIS A 450 7.23 -10.87 -1.52
N TYR A 451 7.46 -11.46 -2.71
CA TYR A 451 8.78 -11.58 -3.32
C TYR A 451 9.11 -10.30 -4.09
N ARG A 452 10.37 -9.86 -4.04
CA ARG A 452 10.83 -8.70 -4.81
C ARG A 452 11.06 -9.10 -6.28
N TRP A 453 10.55 -8.28 -7.19
CA TRP A 453 10.88 -8.42 -8.60
C TRP A 453 12.30 -7.92 -8.87
N ASP A 454 13.13 -8.76 -9.52
CA ASP A 454 14.47 -8.42 -9.98
C ASP A 454 14.39 -8.04 -11.47
N GLU A 455 14.44 -6.74 -11.77
CA GLU A 455 14.35 -6.22 -13.13
C GLU A 455 15.52 -6.69 -14.03
N GLN A 456 16.70 -6.90 -13.46
CA GLN A 456 17.88 -7.34 -14.23
C GLN A 456 17.77 -8.80 -14.63
N ARG A 457 17.16 -9.63 -13.80
CA ARG A 457 17.00 -11.06 -14.01
C ARG A 457 15.64 -11.44 -14.59
N GLY A 458 14.66 -10.52 -14.65
CA GLY A 458 13.31 -10.76 -15.12
C GLY A 458 12.56 -11.85 -14.35
N ARG A 459 12.83 -11.99 -13.02
CA ARG A 459 12.21 -12.98 -12.14
C ARG A 459 12.06 -12.45 -10.72
N TYR A 460 11.19 -13.07 -9.94
CA TYR A 460 11.09 -12.79 -8.51
C TYR A 460 12.32 -13.31 -7.75
N SER A 461 12.66 -12.65 -6.63
CA SER A 461 13.67 -13.12 -5.68
C SER A 461 13.30 -14.49 -5.13
N GLU A 462 14.30 -15.28 -4.74
CA GLU A 462 14.10 -16.59 -4.10
C GLU A 462 13.60 -16.43 -2.66
N ASP A 463 14.06 -15.34 -1.98
CA ASP A 463 13.62 -15.01 -0.65
C ASP A 463 12.54 -13.90 -0.67
N PRO A 464 11.59 -13.94 0.28
CA PRO A 464 10.64 -12.87 0.49
C PRO A 464 11.34 -11.52 0.76
N TYR A 465 10.74 -10.43 0.28
CA TYR A 465 11.26 -9.11 0.57
C TYR A 465 11.10 -8.77 2.05
N HIS A 466 12.18 -8.28 2.66
CA HIS A 466 12.16 -7.88 4.07
C HIS A 466 11.70 -6.43 4.17
N ASP A 467 10.48 -6.25 4.61
CA ASP A 467 9.83 -4.96 4.88
C ASP A 467 8.95 -5.07 6.14
N TRP A 468 8.13 -4.07 6.39
CA TRP A 468 7.21 -4.05 7.55
C TRP A 468 6.27 -5.27 7.62
N ALA A 469 5.90 -5.87 6.49
CA ALA A 469 5.00 -7.04 6.44
C ALA A 469 5.70 -8.33 6.88
N SER A 470 7.03 -8.38 6.78
CA SER A 470 7.81 -9.56 7.13
C SER A 470 7.72 -9.93 8.60
N ASP A 471 7.73 -8.95 9.52
CA ASP A 471 7.69 -9.19 10.96
C ASP A 471 6.38 -9.87 11.40
N PHE A 472 5.26 -9.44 10.80
CA PHE A 472 3.95 -10.05 11.02
C PHE A 472 3.86 -11.47 10.45
N ALA A 473 4.37 -11.65 9.23
CA ALA A 473 4.41 -12.95 8.57
C ALA A 473 5.32 -13.93 9.34
N ASP A 474 6.45 -13.44 9.88
CA ASP A 474 7.37 -14.23 10.68
C ASP A 474 6.74 -14.65 12.00
N ALA A 475 6.03 -13.76 12.70
CA ALA A 475 5.26 -14.12 13.89
C ALA A 475 4.19 -15.19 13.58
N LEU A 476 3.50 -15.10 12.43
CA LEU A 476 2.54 -16.13 12.01
C LEU A 476 3.23 -17.44 11.64
N MET A 477 4.39 -17.38 11.00
CA MET A 477 5.18 -18.56 10.66
C MET A 477 5.70 -19.29 11.91
N GLN A 478 5.90 -18.62 13.06
CA GLN A 478 6.16 -19.30 14.33
C GLN A 478 5.04 -20.27 14.73
N HIS A 479 3.77 -19.90 14.43
CA HIS A 479 2.64 -20.80 14.67
C HIS A 479 2.73 -22.05 13.80
N SER A 480 2.84 -21.92 12.49
CA SER A 480 2.86 -23.07 11.57
C SER A 480 4.07 -24.00 11.75
N GLN A 481 5.14 -23.48 12.37
CA GLN A 481 6.38 -24.23 12.63
C GLN A 481 6.41 -24.88 14.01
N GLY A 482 5.92 -24.19 15.03
CA GLY A 482 6.13 -24.57 16.44
C GLY A 482 4.89 -25.07 17.17
N TYR A 483 3.70 -24.76 16.67
CA TYR A 483 2.49 -25.18 17.36
C TYR A 483 2.14 -26.62 17.05
N THR A 484 1.97 -27.41 18.13
CA THR A 484 1.41 -28.76 18.06
C THR A 484 0.13 -28.80 18.87
N ILE A 485 -0.93 -29.35 18.29
CA ILE A 485 -2.19 -29.56 19.02
C ILE A 485 -1.90 -30.43 20.23
N PRO A 486 -2.21 -29.97 21.46
CA PRO A 486 -2.02 -30.83 22.64
C PRO A 486 -2.87 -32.08 22.49
N THR A 487 -2.25 -33.22 22.29
CA THR A 487 -2.93 -34.51 22.38
C THR A 487 -3.49 -34.58 23.80
N ARG A 488 -4.83 -34.58 23.93
CA ARG A 488 -5.47 -35.00 25.19
C ARG A 488 -4.83 -36.37 25.47
N GLY A 489 -4.05 -36.44 26.58
CA GLY A 489 -3.45 -37.69 26.99
C GLY A 489 -4.55 -38.74 26.92
N HIS A 490 -4.39 -39.72 26.05
CA HIS A 490 -5.10 -40.98 26.17
C HIS A 490 -4.71 -41.51 27.53
N ARG A 491 -5.56 -41.38 28.54
CA ARG A 491 -5.57 -42.32 29.64
C ARG A 491 -5.84 -43.66 28.96
N PRO A 492 -4.93 -44.62 29.02
CA PRO A 492 -5.20 -45.97 28.50
C PRO A 492 -6.45 -46.47 29.24
N ILE A 493 -7.49 -46.81 28.47
CA ILE A 493 -8.76 -47.36 28.98
C ILE A 493 -8.52 -48.68 29.77
N ASN A 494 -7.30 -49.19 29.81
CA ASN A 494 -6.93 -50.44 30.44
C ASN A 494 -6.47 -50.34 31.90
N ALA A 495 -6.50 -49.19 32.54
CA ALA A 495 -6.16 -49.09 33.98
C ALA A 495 -7.27 -49.61 34.92
N TRP A 496 -8.43 -50.04 34.39
CA TRP A 496 -9.54 -50.60 35.18
C TRP A 496 -9.62 -52.14 35.12
N ALA A 497 -8.82 -52.82 34.29
CA ALA A 497 -8.88 -54.29 34.11
C ALA A 497 -7.92 -55.07 34.99
N GLU A 498 -6.95 -54.44 35.66
CA GLU A 498 -5.94 -55.16 36.44
C GLU A 498 -6.23 -55.26 37.96
N ASN A 499 -7.32 -54.72 38.48
CA ASN A 499 -7.60 -54.73 39.93
C ASN A 499 -8.86 -55.50 40.33
N GLN A 500 -9.40 -56.39 39.51
CA GLN A 500 -10.49 -57.29 39.92
C GLN A 500 -10.28 -58.70 39.32
N MET A 501 -9.33 -59.46 39.83
CA MET A 501 -9.43 -60.91 39.87
C MET A 501 -9.30 -61.36 41.33
N PRO A 502 -10.35 -61.94 41.96
CA PRO A 502 -10.23 -62.61 43.22
C PRO A 502 -9.49 -63.95 42.97
N MET A 503 -8.45 -64.16 43.79
CA MET A 503 -7.81 -65.48 43.86
C MET A 503 -8.84 -66.56 44.33
N VAL A 504 -9.17 -67.47 43.44
CA VAL A 504 -9.92 -68.64 43.80
C VAL A 504 -8.86 -69.70 44.22
N THR A 505 -8.71 -69.87 45.52
CA THR A 505 -8.08 -71.03 46.12
C THR A 505 -9.04 -72.17 46.01
N GLY A 506 -8.80 -73.14 45.15
CA GLY A 506 -9.52 -74.44 45.06
C GLY A 506 -8.55 -75.57 45.42
N ARG A 507 -8.70 -76.15 46.64
CA ARG A 507 -8.15 -77.42 47.05
C ARG A 507 -9.02 -78.58 46.53
N GLY A 508 -8.39 -79.71 46.29
CA GLY A 508 -8.97 -81.02 46.20
C GLY A 508 -8.95 -81.60 44.80
N GLY A 509 -8.31 -82.70 44.47
CA GLY A 509 -8.24 -83.91 45.19
C GLY A 509 -8.70 -85.05 44.28
N TYR A 510 -7.81 -85.92 43.97
CA TYR A 510 -7.74 -87.22 43.29
C TYR A 510 -6.95 -87.21 41.99
#